data_f8b12feecd3c27aea1835c04bd2902ae
#
_entry.id   f8b12feecd3c27aea1835c04bd2902ae
#
_cell.length_a   1.000
_cell.length_b   1.000
_cell.length_c   1.000
_cell.angle_alpha   90.00
_cell.angle_beta   90.00
_cell.angle_gamma   90.00
#
_symmetry.space_group_name_H-M   'P 1'
#
loop_
_entity.id
_entity.type
_entity.pdbx_description
1 polymer ?
#
loop_
_entity_poly.entity_id
_entity_poly.type
_entity_poly.pdbx_seq_one_letter_code
_entity_poly.pdbx_strand_id
1 'polypeptide(L)'
;MSQLNALISVHPEIHFGKPCIAGTRITVANVLELLEAGVTHRAIVEEYYPSLTEEQVRACIRYAIQIIHNDEYHFALEKAA
;
A
#
# COMPACT_ATOMS: atom_id res chain seq x y z
N MET A 1 19.95 -0.85 -2.88
CA MET A 1 18.77 -1.37 -2.21
C MET A 1 17.60 -1.37 -3.17
N SER A 2 16.96 -2.46 -3.25
CA SER A 2 15.83 -2.57 -4.15
C SER A 2 14.59 -1.96 -3.54
N GLN A 3 13.78 -1.37 -4.37
CA GLN A 3 12.48 -0.90 -3.95
C GLN A 3 11.46 -1.99 -4.22
N LEU A 4 10.72 -2.32 -3.21
CA LEU A 4 9.66 -3.30 -3.37
C LEU A 4 8.55 -2.76 -4.24
N ASN A 5 8.33 -1.43 -4.16
CA ASN A 5 7.23 -0.84 -4.87
C ASN A 5 7.53 0.66 -5.06
N ALA A 6 7.90 1.03 -6.27
CA ALA A 6 8.30 2.40 -6.54
C ALA A 6 7.15 3.40 -6.42
N LEU A 7 5.90 2.92 -6.43
CA LEU A 7 4.74 3.79 -6.35
C LEU A 7 4.33 4.08 -4.91
N ILE A 8 5.00 3.48 -3.93
CA ILE A 8 4.69 3.70 -2.53
C ILE A 8 5.87 4.36 -1.86
N SER A 9 5.60 5.35 -1.03
CA SER A 9 6.65 6.05 -0.29
C SER A 9 6.33 6.08 1.18
N VAL A 10 7.39 6.19 2.00
CA VAL A 10 7.26 6.30 3.43
C VAL A 10 8.18 7.42 3.88
N HIS A 11 7.59 8.51 4.38
CA HIS A 11 8.36 9.65 4.85
C HIS A 11 7.89 10.00 6.25
N PRO A 12 8.83 10.16 7.20
CA PRO A 12 8.43 10.45 8.59
C PRO A 12 7.57 11.69 8.72
N GLU A 13 7.72 12.63 7.78
CA GLU A 13 7.02 13.92 7.86
C GLU A 13 5.69 13.91 7.16
N ILE A 14 5.32 12.82 6.49
CA ILE A 14 4.04 12.72 5.80
C ILE A 14 3.24 11.64 6.47
N HIS A 15 2.10 12.04 7.03
CA HIS A 15 1.19 11.14 7.76
C HIS A 15 1.93 10.31 8.80
N PHE A 16 2.90 10.95 9.48
CA PHE A 16 3.63 10.30 10.58
C PHE A 16 4.31 9.02 10.15
N GLY A 17 4.81 8.99 8.92
CA GLY A 17 5.56 7.84 8.44
C GLY A 17 4.70 6.71 7.93
N LYS A 18 3.40 6.91 7.77
CA LYS A 18 2.55 5.88 7.18
C LYS A 18 2.82 5.75 5.68
N PRO A 19 2.77 4.54 5.14
CA PRO A 19 2.96 4.38 3.69
C PRO A 19 1.88 5.12 2.92
N CYS A 20 2.31 5.84 1.90
CA CYS A 20 1.42 6.61 1.05
C CYS A 20 1.75 6.32 -0.40
N ILE A 21 0.79 6.60 -1.28
CA ILE A 21 1.08 6.58 -2.71
C ILE A 21 2.06 7.73 -2.97
N ALA A 22 3.15 7.40 -3.65
CA ALA A 22 4.24 8.36 -3.86
C ALA A 22 3.71 9.64 -4.48
N GLY A 23 4.17 10.76 -3.93
CA GLY A 23 3.74 12.06 -4.42
C GLY A 23 2.39 12.53 -3.92
N THR A 24 1.76 11.76 -3.03
CA THR A 24 0.45 12.13 -2.49
C THR A 24 0.45 11.96 -0.99
N ARG A 25 -0.65 12.41 -0.36
CA ARG A 25 -0.89 12.12 1.05
C ARG A 25 -1.96 11.05 1.23
N ILE A 26 -2.27 10.32 0.16
CA ILE A 26 -3.24 9.24 0.20
C ILE A 26 -2.53 8.00 0.75
N THR A 27 -2.99 7.53 1.90
CA THR A 27 -2.32 6.39 2.54
C THR A 27 -2.73 5.08 1.90
N VAL A 28 -1.80 4.12 1.95
CA VAL A 28 -2.10 2.76 1.50
C VAL A 28 -3.28 2.20 2.29
N ALA A 29 -3.32 2.46 3.59
CA ALA A 29 -4.40 1.95 4.44
C ALA A 29 -5.76 2.43 3.96
N ASN A 30 -5.88 3.72 3.61
CA ASN A 30 -7.17 4.23 3.13
C ASN A 30 -7.62 3.53 1.87
N VAL A 31 -6.69 3.29 0.94
CA VAL A 31 -7.04 2.60 -0.29
C VAL A 31 -7.49 1.18 0.01
N LEU A 32 -6.75 0.49 0.87
CA LEU A 32 -7.10 -0.89 1.21
C LEU A 32 -8.44 -0.98 1.92
N GLU A 33 -8.76 0.01 2.76
CA GLU A 33 -10.05 0.03 3.44
C GLU A 33 -11.20 0.18 2.45
N LEU A 34 -11.02 0.97 1.40
CA LEU A 34 -12.04 1.09 0.38
C LEU A 34 -12.22 -0.23 -0.36
N LEU A 35 -11.12 -0.89 -0.69
CA LEU A 35 -11.20 -2.19 -1.36
C LEU A 35 -11.89 -3.21 -0.47
N GLU A 36 -11.58 -3.22 0.82
CA GLU A 36 -12.20 -4.14 1.74
C GLU A 36 -13.71 -3.90 1.84
N ALA A 37 -14.12 -2.65 1.72
CA ALA A 37 -15.53 -2.29 1.78
C ALA A 37 -16.28 -2.59 0.47
N GLY A 38 -15.59 -3.13 -0.53
CA GLY A 38 -16.25 -3.51 -1.76
C GLY A 38 -16.15 -2.50 -2.87
N VAL A 39 -15.41 -1.41 -2.66
CA VAL A 39 -15.24 -0.41 -3.71
C VAL A 39 -14.24 -0.96 -4.74
N THR A 40 -14.60 -0.90 -6.01
CA THR A 40 -13.75 -1.44 -7.05
C THR A 40 -12.58 -0.51 -7.34
N HIS A 41 -11.54 -1.05 -8.01
CA HIS A 41 -10.41 -0.22 -8.43
C HIS A 41 -10.88 0.98 -9.25
N ARG A 42 -11.79 0.73 -10.17
CA ARG A 42 -12.29 1.79 -11.03
C ARG A 42 -13.02 2.85 -10.22
N ALA A 43 -13.86 2.42 -9.28
CA ALA A 43 -14.63 3.39 -8.49
C ALA A 43 -13.70 4.24 -7.63
N ILE A 44 -12.61 3.65 -7.14
CA ILE A 44 -11.66 4.42 -6.35
C ILE A 44 -11.09 5.57 -7.17
N VAL A 45 -10.69 5.31 -8.42
CA VAL A 45 -10.07 6.35 -9.23
C VAL A 45 -11.09 7.27 -9.88
N GLU A 46 -12.36 6.87 -9.97
CA GLU A 46 -13.37 7.72 -10.57
C GLU A 46 -14.14 8.54 -9.56
N GLU A 47 -14.34 8.00 -8.36
CA GLU A 47 -15.24 8.63 -7.41
C GLU A 47 -14.55 9.10 -6.13
N TYR A 48 -13.43 8.51 -5.77
CA TYR A 48 -12.77 8.86 -4.49
C TYR A 48 -11.50 9.65 -4.69
N TYR A 49 -10.62 9.18 -5.56
CA TYR A 49 -9.33 9.81 -5.78
C TYR A 49 -9.06 9.95 -7.27
N PRO A 50 -9.69 10.95 -7.92
CA PRO A 50 -9.57 11.08 -9.38
C PRO A 50 -8.14 11.29 -9.88
N SER A 51 -7.24 11.71 -9.01
CA SER A 51 -5.85 11.91 -9.42
C SER A 51 -5.06 10.61 -9.49
N LEU A 52 -5.62 9.50 -9.01
CA LEU A 52 -4.91 8.23 -9.02
C LEU A 52 -5.22 7.43 -10.27
N THR A 53 -4.32 6.51 -10.59
CA THR A 53 -4.54 5.51 -11.63
C THR A 53 -4.84 4.17 -10.98
N GLU A 54 -5.42 3.26 -11.75
CA GLU A 54 -5.69 1.92 -11.23
C GLU A 54 -4.38 1.20 -10.88
N GLU A 55 -3.31 1.51 -11.59
CA GLU A 55 -2.01 0.93 -11.27
C GLU A 55 -1.55 1.36 -9.88
N GLN A 56 -1.79 2.61 -9.52
CA GLN A 56 -1.44 3.07 -8.18
C GLN A 56 -2.27 2.37 -7.12
N VAL A 57 -3.54 2.10 -7.40
CA VAL A 57 -4.37 1.35 -6.47
C VAL A 57 -3.82 -0.06 -6.30
N ARG A 58 -3.45 -0.70 -7.40
CA ARG A 58 -2.89 -2.04 -7.32
C ARG A 58 -1.54 -2.06 -6.60
N ALA A 59 -0.79 -0.98 -6.70
CA ALA A 59 0.47 -0.89 -5.99
C ALA A 59 0.27 -0.97 -4.49
N CYS A 60 -0.85 -0.44 -3.98
CA CYS A 60 -1.16 -0.54 -2.55
C CYS A 60 -1.37 -2.00 -2.15
N ILE A 61 -2.05 -2.76 -2.98
CA ILE A 61 -2.26 -4.18 -2.70
C ILE A 61 -0.93 -4.92 -2.73
N ARG A 62 -0.10 -4.64 -3.73
CA ARG A 62 1.22 -5.27 -3.83
C ARG A 62 2.06 -4.99 -2.60
N TYR A 63 2.02 -3.75 -2.13
CA TYR A 63 2.78 -3.36 -0.96
C TYR A 63 2.34 -4.16 0.27
N ALA A 64 1.03 -4.29 0.45
CA ALA A 64 0.49 -5.04 1.58
C ALA A 64 0.91 -6.50 1.51
N ILE A 65 0.83 -7.09 0.32
CA ILE A 65 1.22 -8.48 0.13
C ILE A 65 2.69 -8.66 0.48
N GLN A 66 3.53 -7.73 0.05
CA GLN A 66 4.96 -7.82 0.30
C GLN A 66 5.26 -7.79 1.79
N ILE A 67 4.58 -6.92 2.52
CA ILE A 67 4.78 -6.81 3.96
C ILE A 67 4.35 -8.10 4.67
N ILE A 68 3.23 -8.66 4.25
CA ILE A 68 2.74 -9.90 4.85
C ILE A 68 3.73 -11.03 4.61
N HIS A 69 4.27 -11.14 3.41
CA HIS A 69 5.26 -12.16 3.11
C HIS A 69 6.51 -11.98 3.94
N ASN A 70 6.95 -10.73 4.11
CA ASN A 70 8.13 -10.49 4.93
C ASN A 70 7.91 -10.89 6.38
N ASP A 71 6.74 -10.57 6.91
CA ASP A 71 6.42 -10.94 8.29
C ASP A 71 6.35 -12.44 8.47
N GLU A 72 5.75 -13.13 7.51
CA GLU A 72 5.65 -14.58 7.57
C GLU A 72 7.04 -15.22 7.53
N TYR A 73 7.91 -14.67 6.71
CA TYR A 73 9.26 -15.19 6.61
C TYR A 73 10.01 -15.03 7.93
N HIS A 74 9.93 -13.85 8.53
CA HIS A 74 10.59 -13.61 9.80
C HIS A 74 10.04 -14.51 10.91
N PHE A 75 8.73 -14.66 10.94
CA PHE A 75 8.10 -15.50 11.93
C PHE A 75 8.56 -16.94 11.81
N ALA A 76 8.64 -17.43 10.57
CA ALA A 76 9.08 -18.80 10.32
C ALA A 76 10.53 -19.00 10.77
N LEU A 77 11.38 -18.01 10.53
CA LEU A 77 12.78 -18.11 10.95
C LEU A 77 12.89 -18.18 12.46
N GLU A 78 12.12 -17.38 13.18
CA GLU A 78 12.15 -17.39 14.63
C GLU A 78 11.70 -18.72 15.18
N LYS A 79 10.68 -19.29 14.59
CA LYS A 79 10.17 -20.57 15.06
C LYS A 79 11.13 -21.70 14.74
N ALA A 80 11.90 -21.56 13.67
CA ALA A 80 12.85 -22.59 13.29
C ALA A 80 14.10 -22.57 14.16
N ALA A 81 14.37 -21.44 14.77
CA ALA A 81 15.54 -21.33 15.67
C ALA A 81 15.26 -21.89 17.05
#